data_ccb0b050ea1d32652aaa04c85c029641
#
_entry.id   ccb0b050ea1d32652aaa04c85c029641
#
_cell.length_a   1.000
_cell.length_b   1.000
_cell.length_c   1.000
_cell.angle_alpha   90.00
_cell.angle_beta   90.00
_cell.angle_gamma   90.00
#
_symmetry.space_group_name_H-M   'P 1'
#
loop_
_entity.id
_entity.type
_entity.pdbx_description
1 polymer ?
#
loop_
_entity_poly.entity_id
_entity_poly.type
_entity_poly.pdbx_seq_one_letter_code
_entity_poly.pdbx_strand_id
1 'polypeptide(L)'
;PAFGVGKMVPEFESVAFGLKEVGAISAPFRTEYGWHIITLLERKGIPVFEEVKADLKRKIERDSRGELSKQALFAKLHKTYKVVNKPTAYTAFRKGAANGVALGTFSSSSVNTATLVIINDKAISVSSFAEYILMNQTAGSDIDEMYTAFVNEELLAYEESQLESKYPEYKALLQEYREGILLFDLTNAKVWTKAVEDTVGLQNFYTENSSN
;
A
#
# COMPACT_ATOMS: atom_id res chain seq x y z
N PRO A 1 0.69 25.97 -17.36
CA PRO A 1 1.21 24.66 -16.93
C PRO A 1 1.63 23.83 -18.14
N ALA A 2 2.73 23.05 -18.00
CA ALA A 2 3.17 22.15 -19.05
C ALA A 2 2.28 20.89 -19.07
N PHE A 3 1.92 20.41 -20.26
CA PHE A 3 1.14 19.19 -20.44
C PHE A 3 1.73 18.33 -21.57
N GLY A 4 1.50 17.03 -21.51
CA GLY A 4 1.88 16.07 -22.54
C GLY A 4 0.68 15.61 -23.37
N VAL A 5 0.96 14.79 -24.39
CA VAL A 5 -0.07 14.18 -25.25
C VAL A 5 -1.09 13.38 -24.43
N GLY A 6 -2.37 13.49 -24.76
CA GLY A 6 -3.47 12.79 -24.09
C GLY A 6 -3.90 13.42 -22.76
N LYS A 7 -3.51 14.68 -22.48
CA LYS A 7 -3.88 15.41 -21.26
C LYS A 7 -4.92 16.49 -21.48
N MET A 8 -5.10 16.92 -22.72
CA MET A 8 -6.07 17.93 -23.09
C MET A 8 -7.01 17.37 -24.18
N VAL A 9 -8.09 18.06 -24.47
CA VAL A 9 -8.99 17.67 -25.57
C VAL A 9 -8.26 17.71 -26.91
N PRO A 10 -8.58 16.82 -27.86
CA PRO A 10 -7.83 16.63 -29.10
C PRO A 10 -7.66 17.94 -29.93
N GLU A 11 -8.69 18.76 -29.97
CA GLU A 11 -8.67 20.04 -30.70
C GLU A 11 -7.63 20.98 -30.09
N PHE A 12 -7.55 21.05 -28.76
CA PHE A 12 -6.58 21.88 -28.05
C PHE A 12 -5.16 21.36 -28.26
N GLU A 13 -4.96 20.05 -28.13
CA GLU A 13 -3.64 19.41 -28.35
C GLU A 13 -3.15 19.64 -29.79
N SER A 14 -4.02 19.45 -30.77
CA SER A 14 -3.67 19.64 -32.19
C SER A 14 -3.12 21.03 -32.44
N VAL A 15 -3.79 22.07 -31.92
CA VAL A 15 -3.33 23.47 -32.07
C VAL A 15 -2.06 23.73 -31.27
N ALA A 16 -2.00 23.28 -30.01
CA ALA A 16 -0.86 23.51 -29.12
C ALA A 16 0.44 22.88 -29.65
N PHE A 17 0.37 21.61 -30.09
CA PHE A 17 1.54 20.90 -30.64
C PHE A 17 1.87 21.32 -32.08
N GLY A 18 0.92 22.00 -32.80
CA GLY A 18 1.15 22.61 -34.10
C GLY A 18 2.02 23.84 -34.07
N LEU A 19 2.09 24.57 -32.95
CA LEU A 19 2.96 25.72 -32.76
C LEU A 19 4.43 25.29 -32.74
N LYS A 20 5.27 25.88 -33.59
CA LYS A 20 6.67 25.44 -33.78
C LYS A 20 7.67 26.25 -32.95
N GLU A 21 7.41 27.54 -32.76
CA GLU A 21 8.35 28.47 -32.14
C GLU A 21 7.84 28.99 -30.80
N VAL A 22 8.73 29.15 -29.83
CA VAL A 22 8.42 29.75 -28.54
C VAL A 22 8.03 31.23 -28.80
N GLY A 23 6.92 31.64 -28.20
CA GLY A 23 6.30 32.96 -28.45
C GLY A 23 5.25 32.96 -29.55
N ALA A 24 5.14 31.89 -30.36
CA ALA A 24 4.09 31.82 -31.39
C ALA A 24 2.69 31.77 -30.73
N ILE A 25 1.75 32.49 -31.35
CA ILE A 25 0.35 32.59 -30.92
C ILE A 25 -0.52 31.89 -31.96
N SER A 26 -1.48 31.10 -31.52
CA SER A 26 -2.43 30.42 -32.40
C SER A 26 -3.48 31.39 -32.95
N ALA A 27 -4.11 31.03 -34.06
CA ALA A 27 -5.41 31.59 -34.40
C ALA A 27 -6.45 31.21 -33.34
N PRO A 28 -7.53 31.98 -33.18
CA PRO A 28 -8.64 31.59 -32.34
C PRO A 28 -9.25 30.26 -32.81
N PHE A 29 -9.47 29.30 -31.89
CA PHE A 29 -10.10 28.02 -32.17
C PHE A 29 -11.11 27.67 -31.09
N ARG A 30 -12.00 26.73 -31.35
CA ARG A 30 -13.10 26.38 -30.47
C ARG A 30 -12.95 24.91 -30.00
N THR A 31 -13.20 24.68 -28.70
CA THR A 31 -13.45 23.36 -28.13
C THR A 31 -14.83 23.34 -27.50
N GLU A 32 -15.22 22.24 -26.89
CA GLU A 32 -16.45 22.12 -26.07
C GLU A 32 -16.45 23.11 -24.89
N TYR A 33 -15.28 23.52 -24.40
CA TYR A 33 -15.12 24.48 -23.28
C TYR A 33 -15.13 25.96 -23.72
N GLY A 34 -15.23 26.26 -25.02
CA GLY A 34 -15.30 27.60 -25.52
C GLY A 34 -14.21 27.98 -26.54
N TRP A 35 -13.96 29.29 -26.69
CA TRP A 35 -12.95 29.85 -27.59
C TRP A 35 -11.60 29.99 -26.90
N HIS A 36 -10.54 29.60 -27.57
CA HIS A 36 -9.17 29.60 -27.08
C HIS A 36 -8.21 30.31 -28.01
N ILE A 37 -7.19 30.94 -27.44
CA ILE A 37 -5.97 31.42 -28.11
C ILE A 37 -4.81 30.89 -27.24
N ILE A 38 -3.81 30.28 -27.86
CA ILE A 38 -2.68 29.65 -27.18
C ILE A 38 -1.39 30.37 -27.57
N THR A 39 -0.51 30.61 -26.59
CA THR A 39 0.87 31.02 -26.82
C THR A 39 1.81 29.91 -26.37
N LEU A 40 2.76 29.50 -27.21
CA LEU A 40 3.78 28.53 -26.85
C LEU A 40 4.84 29.19 -25.95
N LEU A 41 4.87 28.84 -24.70
CA LEU A 41 5.83 29.38 -23.73
C LEU A 41 7.12 28.55 -23.68
N GLU A 42 7.01 27.22 -23.75
CA GLU A 42 8.12 26.29 -23.66
C GLU A 42 7.80 25.01 -24.43
N ARG A 43 8.80 24.39 -25.02
CA ARG A 43 8.70 23.06 -25.62
C ARG A 43 9.73 22.14 -25.00
N LYS A 44 9.25 21.13 -24.27
CA LYS A 44 10.10 20.10 -23.68
C LYS A 44 10.18 18.91 -24.62
N GLY A 45 11.40 18.43 -24.87
CA GLY A 45 11.63 17.16 -25.55
C GLY A 45 11.26 15.95 -24.69
N ILE A 46 11.45 14.76 -25.23
CA ILE A 46 11.34 13.54 -24.45
C ILE A 46 12.51 13.52 -23.45
N PRO A 47 12.23 13.46 -22.12
CA PRO A 47 13.31 13.41 -21.13
C PRO A 47 14.09 12.11 -21.24
N VAL A 48 15.35 12.12 -20.79
CA VAL A 48 16.15 10.90 -20.73
C VAL A 48 15.58 9.92 -19.73
N PHE A 49 15.79 8.61 -19.97
CA PHE A 49 15.19 7.54 -19.16
C PHE A 49 15.43 7.70 -17.66
N GLU A 50 16.64 8.07 -17.25
CA GLU A 50 16.99 8.21 -15.82
C GLU A 50 16.17 9.31 -15.10
N GLU A 51 15.78 10.38 -15.80
CA GLU A 51 14.93 11.45 -15.24
C GLU A 51 13.49 10.98 -15.00
N VAL A 52 12.98 10.09 -15.84
CA VAL A 52 11.59 9.62 -15.78
C VAL A 52 11.43 8.23 -15.16
N LYS A 53 12.52 7.53 -14.88
CA LYS A 53 12.53 6.15 -14.37
C LYS A 53 11.65 5.96 -13.13
N ALA A 54 11.77 6.86 -12.14
CA ALA A 54 10.98 6.79 -10.92
C ALA A 54 9.47 6.99 -11.19
N ASP A 55 9.14 7.87 -12.13
CA ASP A 55 7.75 8.14 -12.52
C ASP A 55 7.15 6.99 -13.33
N LEU A 56 7.92 6.43 -14.26
CA LEU A 56 7.54 5.23 -15.01
C LEU A 56 7.35 4.02 -14.09
N LYS A 57 8.23 3.83 -13.11
CA LYS A 57 8.08 2.77 -12.11
C LYS A 57 6.76 2.89 -11.36
N ARG A 58 6.43 4.08 -10.83
CA ARG A 58 5.15 4.34 -10.15
C ARG A 58 3.92 4.10 -11.06
N LYS A 59 4.03 4.45 -12.35
CA LYS A 59 2.95 4.19 -13.32
C LYS A 59 2.76 2.70 -13.57
N ILE A 60 3.85 1.93 -13.70
CA ILE A 60 3.81 0.47 -13.90
C ILE A 60 3.24 -0.23 -12.65
N GLU A 61 3.61 0.22 -11.45
CA GLU A 61 3.10 -0.33 -10.19
C GLU A 61 1.57 -0.16 -10.03
N ARG A 62 1.00 0.87 -10.66
CA ARG A 62 -0.46 1.15 -10.67
C ARG A 62 -1.21 0.57 -11.88
N ASP A 63 -0.48 -0.01 -12.82
CA ASP A 63 -1.01 -0.61 -14.05
C ASP A 63 -1.28 -2.11 -13.82
N SER A 64 -2.11 -2.72 -14.65
CA SER A 64 -2.36 -4.18 -14.65
C SER A 64 -1.09 -5.03 -14.73
N ARG A 65 -0.01 -4.49 -15.28
CA ARG A 65 1.32 -5.13 -15.29
C ARG A 65 1.93 -5.30 -13.89
N GLY A 66 1.60 -4.42 -12.94
CA GLY A 66 1.98 -4.56 -11.53
C GLY A 66 1.40 -5.84 -10.90
N GLU A 67 0.20 -6.24 -11.31
CA GLU A 67 -0.44 -7.46 -10.82
C GLU A 67 0.29 -8.74 -11.25
N LEU A 68 1.00 -8.74 -12.39
CA LEU A 68 1.78 -9.90 -12.82
C LEU A 68 2.89 -10.25 -11.82
N SER A 69 3.51 -9.26 -11.19
CA SER A 69 4.53 -9.48 -10.14
C SER A 69 3.92 -10.12 -8.89
N LYS A 70 2.74 -9.66 -8.48
CA LYS A 70 2.01 -10.26 -7.34
C LYS A 70 1.59 -11.69 -7.64
N GLN A 71 1.02 -11.92 -8.83
CA GLN A 71 0.63 -13.28 -9.26
C GLN A 71 1.83 -14.23 -9.29
N ALA A 72 2.99 -13.77 -9.82
CA ALA A 72 4.21 -14.56 -9.84
C ALA A 72 4.72 -14.86 -8.41
N LEU A 73 4.64 -13.89 -7.50
CA LEU A 73 4.97 -14.08 -6.09
C LEU A 73 4.06 -15.13 -5.46
N PHE A 74 2.75 -14.98 -5.57
CA PHE A 74 1.80 -15.94 -4.99
C PHE A 74 1.96 -17.34 -5.60
N ALA A 75 2.15 -17.44 -6.91
CA ALA A 75 2.44 -18.72 -7.56
C ALA A 75 3.72 -19.39 -7.02
N LYS A 76 4.76 -18.60 -6.71
CA LYS A 76 5.97 -19.08 -6.05
C LYS A 76 5.70 -19.55 -4.62
N LEU A 77 4.96 -18.76 -3.84
CA LEU A 77 4.64 -19.10 -2.45
C LEU A 77 3.78 -20.37 -2.35
N HIS A 78 2.78 -20.53 -3.21
CA HIS A 78 1.97 -21.76 -3.31
C HIS A 78 2.78 -23.00 -3.69
N LYS A 79 3.91 -22.85 -4.37
CA LYS A 79 4.85 -23.95 -4.64
C LYS A 79 5.80 -24.22 -3.48
N THR A 80 6.14 -23.16 -2.73
CA THR A 80 7.09 -23.24 -1.60
C THR A 80 6.44 -23.83 -0.37
N TYR A 81 5.17 -23.49 -0.11
CA TYR A 81 4.45 -23.90 1.07
C TYR A 81 3.30 -24.86 0.75
N LYS A 82 3.09 -25.81 1.64
CA LYS A 82 1.96 -26.74 1.55
C LYS A 82 0.69 -26.04 2.02
N VAL A 83 -0.19 -25.70 1.07
CA VAL A 83 -1.50 -25.13 1.37
C VAL A 83 -2.56 -26.22 1.27
N VAL A 84 -3.28 -26.46 2.37
CA VAL A 84 -4.34 -27.48 2.46
C VAL A 84 -5.67 -26.79 2.79
N ASN A 85 -6.51 -26.60 1.80
CA ASN A 85 -7.87 -26.09 1.98
C ASN A 85 -8.77 -27.13 2.64
N LYS A 86 -9.75 -26.70 3.43
CA LYS A 86 -10.78 -27.54 4.05
C LYS A 86 -12.14 -27.28 3.37
N PRO A 87 -12.44 -27.95 2.27
CA PRO A 87 -13.61 -27.64 1.43
C PRO A 87 -14.93 -27.75 2.18
N THR A 88 -15.04 -28.69 3.13
CA THR A 88 -16.26 -28.84 3.93
C THR A 88 -16.54 -27.60 4.79
N ALA A 89 -15.52 -27.06 5.47
CA ALA A 89 -15.63 -25.86 6.29
C ALA A 89 -15.95 -24.63 5.43
N TYR A 90 -15.27 -24.51 4.28
CA TYR A 90 -15.52 -23.42 3.33
C TYR A 90 -16.96 -23.47 2.77
N THR A 91 -17.41 -24.64 2.28
CA THR A 91 -18.75 -24.77 1.69
C THR A 91 -19.85 -24.46 2.72
N ALA A 92 -19.68 -24.92 3.98
CA ALA A 92 -20.63 -24.63 5.05
C ALA A 92 -20.71 -23.11 5.33
N PHE A 93 -19.57 -22.44 5.42
CA PHE A 93 -19.49 -20.99 5.62
C PHE A 93 -20.07 -20.22 4.44
N ARG A 94 -19.65 -20.55 3.21
CA ARG A 94 -20.11 -19.93 1.96
C ARG A 94 -21.61 -19.93 1.83
N LYS A 95 -22.26 -21.06 2.15
CA LYS A 95 -23.72 -21.21 2.08
C LYS A 95 -24.47 -20.16 2.92
N GLY A 96 -23.93 -19.79 4.08
CA GLY A 96 -24.53 -18.79 4.96
C GLY A 96 -24.12 -17.34 4.65
N ALA A 97 -22.92 -17.14 4.10
CA ALA A 97 -22.30 -15.84 3.99
C ALA A 97 -22.43 -15.18 2.59
N ALA A 98 -22.49 -15.97 1.51
CA ALA A 98 -22.34 -15.47 0.15
C ALA A 98 -23.31 -14.34 -0.23
N ASN A 99 -24.58 -14.44 0.16
CA ASN A 99 -25.57 -13.39 -0.15
C ASN A 99 -25.28 -12.08 0.60
N GLY A 100 -24.92 -12.16 1.87
CA GLY A 100 -24.53 -10.99 2.67
C GLY A 100 -23.28 -10.32 2.11
N VAL A 101 -22.29 -11.11 1.68
CA VAL A 101 -21.06 -10.62 1.04
C VAL A 101 -21.37 -9.91 -0.27
N ALA A 102 -22.18 -10.51 -1.14
CA ALA A 102 -22.56 -9.90 -2.42
C ALA A 102 -23.33 -8.57 -2.24
N LEU A 103 -24.08 -8.43 -1.17
CA LEU A 103 -24.78 -7.20 -0.82
C LEU A 103 -23.89 -6.20 -0.05
N GLY A 104 -22.70 -6.58 0.39
CA GLY A 104 -21.84 -5.75 1.26
C GLY A 104 -22.42 -5.58 2.67
N THR A 105 -23.27 -6.51 3.11
CA THR A 105 -24.00 -6.45 4.40
C THR A 105 -23.70 -7.67 5.29
N PHE A 106 -22.68 -8.45 4.95
CA PHE A 106 -22.28 -9.58 5.79
C PHE A 106 -21.93 -9.11 7.19
N SER A 107 -22.47 -9.77 8.18
CA SER A 107 -22.15 -9.59 9.60
C SER A 107 -21.92 -10.97 10.22
N SER A 108 -20.90 -11.10 11.03
CA SER A 108 -20.61 -12.32 11.79
C SER A 108 -20.95 -12.10 13.26
N SER A 109 -21.87 -12.89 13.78
CA SER A 109 -22.25 -12.85 15.20
C SER A 109 -21.68 -14.00 16.03
N SER A 110 -21.00 -14.97 15.37
CA SER A 110 -20.48 -16.17 16.05
C SER A 110 -19.03 -16.45 15.71
N VAL A 111 -18.25 -16.76 16.73
CA VAL A 111 -16.88 -17.26 16.56
C VAL A 111 -16.94 -18.70 16.05
N ASN A 112 -16.39 -18.93 14.86
CA ASN A 112 -16.27 -20.27 14.28
C ASN A 112 -14.77 -20.65 14.19
N THR A 113 -14.31 -21.46 15.11
CA THR A 113 -12.91 -21.91 15.22
C THR A 113 -12.56 -23.07 14.30
N ALA A 114 -13.51 -23.56 13.48
CA ALA A 114 -13.21 -24.60 12.51
C ALA A 114 -12.08 -24.17 11.58
N THR A 115 -11.15 -25.07 11.33
CA THR A 115 -10.03 -24.83 10.41
C THR A 115 -10.54 -24.69 8.98
N LEU A 116 -10.21 -23.60 8.32
CA LEU A 116 -10.57 -23.27 6.96
C LEU A 116 -9.46 -23.62 5.96
N VAL A 117 -8.24 -23.27 6.30
CA VAL A 117 -7.04 -23.56 5.52
C VAL A 117 -5.85 -23.83 6.45
N ILE A 118 -4.91 -24.65 6.01
CA ILE A 118 -3.66 -24.92 6.72
C ILE A 118 -2.52 -24.54 5.78
N ILE A 119 -1.59 -23.70 6.27
CA ILE A 119 -0.36 -23.34 5.57
C ILE A 119 0.80 -23.96 6.37
N ASN A 120 1.40 -25.01 5.84
CA ASN A 120 2.36 -25.88 6.53
C ASN A 120 1.82 -26.37 7.88
N ASP A 121 2.21 -25.69 8.96
CA ASP A 121 1.85 -25.96 10.36
C ASP A 121 0.82 -24.97 10.95
N LYS A 122 0.60 -23.82 10.26
CA LYS A 122 -0.34 -22.78 10.70
C LYS A 122 -1.76 -23.13 10.26
N ALA A 123 -2.64 -23.40 11.19
CA ALA A 123 -4.08 -23.55 10.93
C ALA A 123 -4.78 -22.17 11.02
N ILE A 124 -5.60 -21.85 10.03
CA ILE A 124 -6.33 -20.60 9.91
C ILE A 124 -7.82 -20.91 9.99
N SER A 125 -8.56 -20.17 10.79
CA SER A 125 -9.95 -20.45 11.12
C SER A 125 -10.95 -19.80 10.16
N VAL A 126 -12.18 -20.28 10.21
CA VAL A 126 -13.32 -19.63 9.55
C VAL A 126 -13.55 -18.22 10.10
N SER A 127 -13.34 -18.00 11.40
CA SER A 127 -13.46 -16.66 12.02
C SER A 127 -12.50 -15.66 11.41
N SER A 128 -11.24 -16.04 11.16
CA SER A 128 -10.26 -15.16 10.53
C SER A 128 -10.72 -14.71 9.13
N PHE A 129 -11.32 -15.61 8.36
CA PHE A 129 -11.90 -15.26 7.07
C PHE A 129 -13.15 -14.37 7.20
N ALA A 130 -13.99 -14.60 8.20
CA ALA A 130 -15.14 -13.74 8.47
C ALA A 130 -14.71 -12.31 8.84
N GLU A 131 -13.65 -12.16 9.65
CA GLU A 131 -13.06 -10.84 9.97
C GLU A 131 -12.48 -10.17 8.73
N TYR A 132 -11.77 -10.91 7.89
CA TYR A 132 -11.28 -10.40 6.61
C TYR A 132 -12.42 -9.86 5.73
N ILE A 133 -13.53 -10.60 5.62
CA ILE A 133 -14.71 -10.15 4.87
C ILE A 133 -15.26 -8.86 5.46
N LEU A 134 -15.41 -8.76 6.79
CA LEU A 134 -15.94 -7.56 7.45
C LEU A 134 -15.12 -6.30 7.14
N MET A 135 -13.80 -6.45 6.98
CA MET A 135 -12.90 -5.33 6.68
C MET A 135 -12.86 -4.96 5.19
N ASN A 136 -13.15 -5.91 4.29
CA ASN A 136 -12.87 -5.75 2.86
C ASN A 136 -14.12 -5.82 1.96
N GLN A 137 -15.30 -6.20 2.48
CA GLN A 137 -16.50 -6.34 1.66
C GLN A 137 -17.02 -5.01 1.12
N THR A 138 -17.48 -5.04 -0.11
CA THR A 138 -18.24 -3.97 -0.76
C THR A 138 -19.42 -4.57 -1.50
N ALA A 139 -20.42 -3.77 -1.84
CA ALA A 139 -21.51 -4.25 -2.69
C ALA A 139 -20.97 -4.76 -4.04
N GLY A 140 -21.35 -5.97 -4.42
CA GLY A 140 -20.84 -6.67 -5.60
C GLY A 140 -19.63 -7.57 -5.34
N SER A 141 -19.14 -7.69 -4.09
CA SER A 141 -18.03 -8.60 -3.76
C SER A 141 -18.42 -10.07 -4.02
N ASP A 142 -17.48 -10.83 -4.60
CA ASP A 142 -17.61 -12.29 -4.75
C ASP A 142 -16.85 -13.00 -3.61
N ILE A 143 -17.51 -13.92 -2.93
CA ILE A 143 -16.96 -14.62 -1.77
C ILE A 143 -15.82 -15.58 -2.15
N ASP A 144 -15.81 -16.14 -3.36
CA ASP A 144 -14.79 -17.05 -3.84
C ASP A 144 -13.51 -16.26 -4.21
N GLU A 145 -13.69 -15.06 -4.79
CA GLU A 145 -12.57 -14.12 -5.01
C GLU A 145 -11.98 -13.62 -3.69
N MET A 146 -12.83 -13.24 -2.73
CA MET A 146 -12.40 -12.83 -1.40
C MET A 146 -11.67 -13.95 -0.66
N TYR A 147 -12.12 -15.21 -0.80
CA TYR A 147 -11.43 -16.35 -0.22
C TYR A 147 -10.04 -16.55 -0.83
N THR A 148 -9.92 -16.41 -2.14
CA THR A 148 -8.63 -16.50 -2.83
C THR A 148 -7.67 -15.40 -2.39
N ALA A 149 -8.16 -14.16 -2.29
CA ALA A 149 -7.38 -13.02 -1.80
C ALA A 149 -6.94 -13.22 -0.35
N PHE A 150 -7.84 -13.67 0.52
CA PHE A 150 -7.56 -14.00 1.92
C PHE A 150 -6.46 -15.06 2.06
N VAL A 151 -6.55 -16.17 1.33
CA VAL A 151 -5.53 -17.22 1.37
C VAL A 151 -4.17 -16.70 0.91
N ASN A 152 -4.15 -15.84 -0.09
CA ASN A 152 -2.91 -15.21 -0.56
C ASN A 152 -2.31 -14.25 0.48
N GLU A 153 -3.12 -13.47 1.18
CA GLU A 153 -2.65 -12.60 2.27
C GLU A 153 -2.10 -13.41 3.45
N GLU A 154 -2.79 -14.47 3.86
CA GLU A 154 -2.31 -15.37 4.92
C GLU A 154 -1.00 -16.09 4.53
N LEU A 155 -0.86 -16.43 3.25
CA LEU A 155 0.35 -17.04 2.71
C LEU A 155 1.52 -16.05 2.71
N LEU A 156 1.27 -14.78 2.40
CA LEU A 156 2.26 -13.71 2.49
C LEU A 156 2.67 -13.45 3.94
N ALA A 157 1.69 -13.34 4.84
CA ALA A 157 1.95 -13.18 6.27
C ALA A 157 2.74 -14.36 6.87
N TYR A 158 2.49 -15.58 6.37
CA TYR A 158 3.30 -16.75 6.74
C TYR A 158 4.74 -16.63 6.24
N GLU A 159 4.96 -16.23 4.97
CA GLU A 159 6.31 -15.97 4.45
C GLU A 159 7.02 -14.89 5.27
N GLU A 160 6.36 -13.78 5.58
CA GLU A 160 6.90 -12.70 6.41
C GLU A 160 7.34 -13.21 7.79
N SER A 161 6.55 -14.08 8.42
CA SER A 161 6.90 -14.69 9.70
C SER A 161 8.16 -15.57 9.66
N GLN A 162 8.53 -16.04 8.46
CA GLN A 162 9.72 -16.89 8.27
C GLN A 162 10.99 -16.08 7.94
N LEU A 163 10.88 -14.76 7.65
CA LEU A 163 12.02 -13.96 7.19
C LEU A 163 13.17 -13.93 8.19
N GLU A 164 12.88 -13.78 9.48
CA GLU A 164 13.92 -13.77 10.52
C GLU A 164 14.68 -15.09 10.63
N SER A 165 14.05 -16.21 10.32
CA SER A 165 14.69 -17.53 10.34
C SER A 165 15.44 -17.85 9.06
N LYS A 166 14.97 -17.32 7.91
CA LYS A 166 15.56 -17.54 6.59
C LYS A 166 16.77 -16.63 6.31
N TYR A 167 16.74 -15.40 6.84
CA TYR A 167 17.70 -14.36 6.52
C TYR A 167 18.34 -13.80 7.80
N PRO A 168 19.51 -14.29 8.21
CA PRO A 168 20.18 -13.84 9.45
C PRO A 168 20.48 -12.34 9.46
N GLU A 169 20.84 -11.76 8.31
CA GLU A 169 21.07 -10.32 8.18
C GLU A 169 19.79 -9.49 8.38
N TYR A 170 18.63 -9.99 7.93
CA TYR A 170 17.35 -9.35 8.20
C TYR A 170 17.01 -9.37 9.69
N LYS A 171 17.24 -10.52 10.35
CA LYS A 171 17.07 -10.65 11.79
C LYS A 171 17.95 -9.68 12.57
N ALA A 172 19.24 -9.58 12.20
CA ALA A 172 20.19 -8.66 12.84
C ALA A 172 19.74 -7.20 12.70
N LEU A 173 19.33 -6.80 11.48
CA LEU A 173 18.82 -5.45 11.21
C LEU A 173 17.56 -5.16 12.02
N LEU A 174 16.61 -6.09 12.08
CA LEU A 174 15.36 -5.93 12.82
C LEU A 174 15.62 -5.80 14.33
N GLN A 175 16.59 -6.56 14.85
CA GLN A 175 17.00 -6.45 16.24
C GLN A 175 17.64 -5.09 16.53
N GLU A 176 18.52 -4.59 15.68
CA GLU A 176 19.11 -3.25 15.80
C GLU A 176 18.04 -2.15 15.84
N TYR A 177 17.03 -2.23 14.98
CA TYR A 177 15.88 -1.32 15.01
C TYR A 177 15.10 -1.40 16.32
N ARG A 178 14.79 -2.61 16.81
CA ARG A 178 14.08 -2.81 18.07
C ARG A 178 14.87 -2.23 19.25
N GLU A 179 16.16 -2.50 19.32
CA GLU A 179 17.05 -1.99 20.36
C GLU A 179 17.17 -0.46 20.30
N GLY A 180 17.27 0.10 19.09
CA GLY A 180 17.29 1.55 18.87
C GLY A 180 16.01 2.24 19.34
N ILE A 181 14.84 1.69 19.04
CA ILE A 181 13.55 2.21 19.51
C ILE A 181 13.46 2.14 21.04
N LEU A 182 13.82 1.00 21.65
CA LEU A 182 13.79 0.83 23.10
C LEU A 182 14.74 1.80 23.80
N LEU A 183 15.94 1.99 23.25
CA LEU A 183 16.91 2.96 23.77
C LEU A 183 16.37 4.39 23.67
N PHE A 184 15.77 4.74 22.53
CA PHE A 184 15.15 6.04 22.31
C PHE A 184 14.02 6.30 23.34
N ASP A 185 13.11 5.36 23.50
CA ASP A 185 11.98 5.47 24.44
C ASP A 185 12.47 5.59 25.88
N LEU A 186 13.46 4.77 26.27
CA LEU A 186 14.06 4.84 27.59
C LEU A 186 14.73 6.19 27.84
N THR A 187 15.51 6.67 26.86
CA THR A 187 16.22 7.95 26.96
C THR A 187 15.23 9.11 27.00
N ASN A 188 14.18 9.05 26.18
CA ASN A 188 13.12 10.04 26.20
C ASN A 188 12.43 10.11 27.58
N ALA A 189 12.00 8.96 28.11
CA ALA A 189 11.28 8.90 29.38
C ALA A 189 12.16 9.25 30.61
N LYS A 190 13.44 8.83 30.61
CA LYS A 190 14.30 8.94 31.78
C LYS A 190 15.21 10.18 31.78
N VAL A 191 15.48 10.75 30.62
CA VAL A 191 16.40 11.87 30.45
C VAL A 191 15.68 13.09 29.91
N TRP A 192 15.20 13.05 28.68
CA TRP A 192 14.72 14.26 28.01
C TRP A 192 13.41 14.78 28.59
N THR A 193 12.41 13.93 28.76
CA THR A 193 11.12 14.31 29.37
C THR A 193 11.34 14.77 30.80
N LYS A 194 12.15 14.03 31.58
CA LYS A 194 12.46 14.41 32.95
C LYS A 194 13.22 15.72 33.04
N ALA A 195 14.18 15.99 32.14
CA ALA A 195 14.92 17.26 32.12
C ALA A 195 14.01 18.46 31.79
N VAL A 196 12.94 18.25 31.02
CA VAL A 196 11.96 19.33 30.70
C VAL A 196 10.92 19.51 31.80
N GLU A 197 10.48 18.44 32.45
CA GLU A 197 9.41 18.46 33.48
C GLU A 197 9.91 18.78 34.89
N ASP A 198 11.18 18.46 35.21
CA ASP A 198 11.79 18.72 36.51
C ASP A 198 12.25 20.17 36.62
N THR A 199 11.28 21.08 36.78
CA THR A 199 11.52 22.52 36.92
C THR A 199 12.35 22.85 38.17
N VAL A 200 12.20 22.08 39.26
CA VAL A 200 12.96 22.24 40.50
C VAL A 200 14.41 21.84 40.32
N GLY A 201 14.64 20.69 39.70
CA GLY A 201 16.02 20.23 39.35
C GLY A 201 16.73 21.19 38.43
N LEU A 202 16.05 21.71 37.41
CA LEU A 202 16.58 22.72 36.48
C LEU A 202 16.97 24.02 37.22
N GLN A 203 16.12 24.49 38.13
CA GLN A 203 16.39 25.70 38.93
C GLN A 203 17.62 25.51 39.86
N ASN A 204 17.71 24.35 40.51
CA ASN A 204 18.81 24.00 41.36
C ASN A 204 20.15 23.95 40.55
N PHE A 205 20.12 23.23 39.42
CA PHE A 205 21.26 23.12 38.51
C PHE A 205 21.73 24.50 38.00
N TYR A 206 20.79 25.37 37.61
CA TYR A 206 21.10 26.74 37.19
C TYR A 206 21.75 27.55 38.34
N THR A 207 21.20 27.45 39.55
CA THR A 207 21.71 28.18 40.72
C THR A 207 23.16 27.74 41.07
N GLU A 208 23.43 26.44 41.00
CA GLU A 208 24.77 25.86 41.30
C GLU A 208 25.82 26.19 40.24
N ASN A 209 25.42 26.35 38.95
CA ASN A 209 26.34 26.52 37.84
C ASN A 209 26.29 27.89 37.16
N SER A 210 25.54 28.87 37.71
CA SER A 210 25.36 30.20 37.11
C SER A 210 26.58 31.10 37.18
N SER A 211 27.63 30.70 37.90
CA SER A 211 28.89 31.43 38.02
C SER A 211 30.01 30.88 37.14
N ASN A 212 29.73 29.88 36.32
CA ASN A 212 30.61 29.31 35.28
C ASN A 212 30.15 29.79 33.89
#